data_2824497ac7146d1ef9be8f0701e9a7a2
#
_entry.id   2824497ac7146d1ef9be8f0701e9a7a2
#
_cell.length_a   1.000
_cell.length_b   1.000
_cell.length_c   1.000
_cell.angle_alpha   90.00
_cell.angle_beta   90.00
_cell.angle_gamma   90.00
#
_symmetry.space_group_name_H-M   'P 1'
#
loop_
_entity.id
_entity.type
_entity.pdbx_description
1 polymer ?
#
loop_
_entity_poly.entity_id
_entity_poly.type
_entity_poly.pdbx_seq_one_letter_code
_entity_poly.pdbx_strand_id
1 'polypeptide(L)'
;PLLQSSAASDVYKRQSIDHYQLFKSILAQVPIPMAPLESLASSAVRTAQKVRAALIVVLTHGGSTARLVAKYRPAVPVLTVFVPTLTTDSLTWQCSGESPARQANLTRGLIPLLAEGSARATDTDTTDEILHAAIDHAKAAGYCASGECVVALHRIGNASVIKIVNIP
;
A
#
# COMPACT_ATOMS: atom_id res chain seq x y z
N PRO A 1 -0.88 34.80 -14.60
CA PRO A 1 0.11 33.96 -15.31
C PRO A 1 1.11 33.25 -14.37
N LEU A 2 1.52 33.89 -13.25
CA LEU A 2 2.51 33.35 -12.31
C LEU A 2 2.06 32.08 -11.55
N LEU A 3 0.78 31.94 -11.27
CA LEU A 3 0.23 30.77 -10.56
C LEU A 3 0.20 29.52 -11.45
N GLN A 4 -0.05 29.67 -12.75
CA GLN A 4 0.03 28.55 -13.71
C GLN A 4 1.46 28.06 -13.89
N SER A 5 2.43 28.94 -13.90
CA SER A 5 3.86 28.62 -13.96
C SER A 5 4.32 27.80 -12.74
N SER A 6 3.83 28.10 -11.55
CA SER A 6 4.14 27.38 -10.31
C SER A 6 3.61 25.94 -10.33
N ALA A 7 2.34 25.74 -10.70
CA ALA A 7 1.74 24.41 -10.79
C ALA A 7 2.42 23.54 -11.87
N ALA A 8 2.68 24.10 -13.05
CA ALA A 8 3.40 23.41 -14.12
C ALA A 8 4.83 23.02 -13.71
N SER A 9 5.53 23.89 -12.98
CA SER A 9 6.86 23.61 -12.44
C SER A 9 6.83 22.49 -11.40
N ASP A 10 5.80 22.42 -10.56
CA ASP A 10 5.64 21.35 -9.55
C ASP A 10 5.36 19.99 -10.21
N VAL A 11 4.49 19.97 -11.22
CA VAL A 11 4.22 18.76 -12.01
C VAL A 11 5.49 18.28 -12.71
N TYR A 12 6.23 19.19 -13.36
CA TYR A 12 7.49 18.86 -14.03
C TYR A 12 8.52 18.29 -13.05
N LYS A 13 8.69 18.92 -11.89
CA LYS A 13 9.61 18.45 -10.85
C LYS A 13 9.23 17.05 -10.33
N ARG A 14 7.94 16.76 -10.21
CA ARG A 14 7.48 15.42 -9.79
C ARG A 14 7.73 14.36 -10.85
N GLN A 15 7.57 14.69 -12.12
CA GLN A 15 7.82 13.78 -13.25
C GLN A 15 9.31 13.52 -13.48
N SER A 16 10.19 14.46 -13.08
CA SER A 16 11.64 14.32 -13.23
C SER A 16 12.32 13.49 -12.14
N ILE A 17 11.57 12.99 -11.14
CA ILE A 17 12.14 12.17 -10.07
C ILE A 17 12.49 10.78 -10.62
N ASP A 18 13.78 10.42 -10.59
CA ASP A 18 14.22 9.06 -10.81
C ASP A 18 13.96 8.22 -9.55
N HIS A 19 12.77 7.59 -9.52
CA HIS A 19 12.34 6.75 -8.41
C HIS A 19 13.27 5.54 -8.18
N TYR A 20 13.94 5.06 -9.22
CA TYR A 20 14.88 3.94 -9.08
C TYR A 20 16.15 4.35 -8.33
N GLN A 21 16.74 5.48 -8.67
CA GLN A 21 17.91 6.01 -7.96
C GLN A 21 17.55 6.43 -6.55
N LEU A 22 16.36 7.03 -6.36
CA LEU A 22 15.86 7.37 -5.04
C LEU A 22 15.69 6.14 -4.16
N PHE A 23 15.09 5.07 -4.68
CA PHE A 23 14.97 3.79 -3.97
C PHE A 23 16.33 3.24 -3.55
N LYS A 24 17.32 3.23 -4.45
CA LYS A 24 18.68 2.78 -4.15
C LYS A 24 19.34 3.61 -3.05
N SER A 25 19.21 4.93 -3.12
CA SER A 25 19.80 5.83 -2.11
C SER A 25 19.18 5.62 -0.72
N ILE A 26 17.86 5.41 -0.65
CA ILE A 26 17.18 5.09 0.61
C ILE A 26 17.65 3.73 1.14
N LEU A 27 17.70 2.71 0.28
CA LEU A 27 18.11 1.35 0.67
C LEU A 27 19.55 1.32 1.21
N ALA A 28 20.46 2.10 0.63
CA ALA A 28 21.86 2.19 1.06
C ALA A 28 22.02 2.81 2.47
N GLN A 29 21.05 3.57 2.95
CA GLN A 29 21.06 4.20 4.27
C GLN A 29 20.45 3.32 5.38
N VAL A 30 19.81 2.21 4.99
CA VAL A 30 19.17 1.32 5.98
C VAL A 30 20.22 0.37 6.57
N PRO A 31 20.29 0.26 7.91
CA PRO A 31 21.26 -0.62 8.56
C PRO A 31 20.97 -2.11 8.29
N ILE A 32 22.02 -2.91 8.27
CA ILE A 32 21.95 -4.37 8.19
C ILE A 32 22.40 -4.93 9.55
N PRO A 33 21.65 -5.88 10.16
CA PRO A 33 20.47 -6.57 9.62
C PRO A 33 19.20 -5.72 9.67
N MET A 34 18.39 -5.83 8.63
CA MET A 34 17.12 -5.13 8.45
C MET A 34 15.99 -5.86 9.18
N ALA A 35 15.03 -5.13 9.74
CA ALA A 35 13.83 -5.76 10.30
C ALA A 35 13.06 -6.55 9.22
N PRO A 36 12.50 -7.74 9.55
CA PRO A 36 11.85 -8.60 8.56
C PRO A 36 10.74 -7.89 7.76
N LEU A 37 9.91 -7.09 8.42
CA LEU A 37 8.83 -6.34 7.77
C LEU A 37 9.36 -5.23 6.86
N GLU A 38 10.48 -4.61 7.22
CA GLU A 38 11.12 -3.59 6.40
C GLU A 38 11.79 -4.19 5.16
N SER A 39 12.46 -5.34 5.32
CA SER A 39 13.01 -6.12 4.21
C SER A 39 11.92 -6.50 3.20
N LEU A 40 10.77 -6.93 3.71
CA LEU A 40 9.64 -7.28 2.87
C LEU A 40 9.05 -6.07 2.14
N ALA A 41 8.92 -4.93 2.83
CA ALA A 41 8.43 -3.69 2.23
C ALA A 41 9.36 -3.20 1.09
N SER A 42 10.68 -3.23 1.31
CA SER A 42 11.65 -2.89 0.27
C SER A 42 11.58 -3.85 -0.93
N SER A 43 11.40 -5.15 -0.65
CA SER A 43 11.24 -6.18 -1.69
C SER A 43 9.97 -5.98 -2.50
N ALA A 44 8.85 -5.61 -1.87
CA ALA A 44 7.60 -5.31 -2.56
C ALA A 44 7.74 -4.13 -3.53
N VAL A 45 8.39 -3.04 -3.11
CA VAL A 45 8.66 -1.87 -3.97
C VAL A 45 9.56 -2.25 -5.14
N ARG A 46 10.63 -3.02 -4.88
CA ARG A 46 11.52 -3.51 -5.93
C ARG A 46 10.81 -4.45 -6.91
N THR A 47 9.93 -5.32 -6.41
CA THR A 47 9.11 -6.20 -7.24
C THR A 47 8.18 -5.39 -8.12
N ALA A 48 7.45 -4.40 -7.56
CA ALA A 48 6.57 -3.54 -8.33
C ALA A 48 7.29 -2.82 -9.48
N GLN A 49 8.52 -2.35 -9.25
CA GLN A 49 9.33 -1.76 -10.31
C GLN A 49 9.72 -2.76 -11.40
N LYS A 50 10.11 -3.98 -11.01
CA LYS A 50 10.55 -5.02 -11.97
C LYS A 50 9.42 -5.54 -12.85
N VAL A 51 8.24 -5.75 -12.27
CA VAL A 51 7.07 -6.25 -13.03
C VAL A 51 6.28 -5.11 -13.68
N ARG A 52 6.69 -3.85 -13.50
CA ARG A 52 5.97 -2.66 -13.94
C ARG A 52 4.52 -2.68 -13.47
N ALA A 53 4.33 -2.98 -12.19
CA ALA A 53 3.01 -2.99 -11.58
C ALA A 53 2.37 -1.60 -11.65
N ALA A 54 1.07 -1.56 -11.88
CA ALA A 54 0.30 -0.32 -11.86
C ALA A 54 0.06 0.19 -10.44
N LEU A 55 -0.02 -0.73 -9.46
CA LEU A 55 -0.43 -0.46 -8.09
C LEU A 55 0.28 -1.40 -7.12
N ILE A 56 0.54 -0.92 -5.90
CA ILE A 56 0.87 -1.76 -4.75
C ILE A 56 -0.33 -1.77 -3.80
N VAL A 57 -0.84 -2.95 -3.45
CA VAL A 57 -1.91 -3.10 -2.46
C VAL A 57 -1.30 -3.61 -1.16
N VAL A 58 -1.59 -2.93 -0.05
CA VAL A 58 -1.08 -3.31 1.28
C VAL A 58 -2.25 -3.52 2.22
N LEU A 59 -2.45 -4.75 2.69
CA LEU A 59 -3.41 -5.04 3.75
C LEU A 59 -2.75 -4.84 5.11
N THR A 60 -3.37 -4.06 5.98
CA THR A 60 -2.81 -3.71 7.29
C THR A 60 -3.90 -3.39 8.30
N HIS A 61 -3.63 -3.58 9.58
CA HIS A 61 -4.53 -3.15 10.66
C HIS A 61 -4.18 -1.74 11.15
N GLY A 62 -2.91 -1.47 11.43
CA GLY A 62 -2.43 -0.21 12.02
C GLY A 62 -1.63 0.70 11.07
N GLY A 63 -1.46 0.32 9.81
CA GLY A 63 -0.77 1.14 8.80
C GLY A 63 0.76 1.10 8.85
N SER A 64 1.39 0.35 9.77
CA SER A 64 2.85 0.29 9.89
C SER A 64 3.52 -0.24 8.62
N THR A 65 2.99 -1.31 8.05
CA THR A 65 3.49 -1.90 6.79
C THR A 65 3.40 -0.91 5.63
N ALA A 66 2.27 -0.20 5.52
CA ALA A 66 2.08 0.80 4.46
C ALA A 66 3.07 1.96 4.57
N ARG A 67 3.32 2.44 5.79
CA ARG A 67 4.35 3.48 6.03
C ARG A 67 5.75 3.01 5.65
N LEU A 68 6.09 1.74 5.91
CA LEU A 68 7.37 1.17 5.49
C LEU A 68 7.47 1.09 3.96
N VAL A 69 6.41 0.71 3.26
CA VAL A 69 6.38 0.73 1.80
C VAL A 69 6.54 2.17 1.27
N ALA A 70 5.80 3.13 1.85
CA ALA A 70 5.89 4.54 1.47
C ALA A 70 7.28 5.16 1.73
N LYS A 71 8.02 4.68 2.75
CA LYS A 71 9.41 5.09 3.04
C LYS A 71 10.31 4.92 1.81
N TYR A 72 10.12 3.85 1.05
CA TYR A 72 10.92 3.55 -0.14
C TYR A 72 10.46 4.28 -1.41
N ARG A 73 9.48 5.18 -1.30
CA ARG A 73 9.05 6.07 -2.39
C ARG A 73 8.77 5.36 -3.71
N PRO A 74 7.86 4.39 -3.76
CA PRO A 74 7.49 3.72 -5.00
C PRO A 74 7.03 4.72 -6.05
N ALA A 75 7.27 4.41 -7.33
CA ALA A 75 6.80 5.21 -8.46
C ALA A 75 5.28 5.11 -8.67
N VAL A 76 4.70 4.00 -8.20
CA VAL A 76 3.27 3.70 -8.30
C VAL A 76 2.55 4.02 -6.99
N PRO A 77 1.23 4.31 -7.03
CA PRO A 77 0.46 4.54 -5.82
C PRO A 77 0.39 3.27 -4.95
N VAL A 78 0.18 3.48 -3.65
CA VAL A 78 0.03 2.41 -2.67
C VAL A 78 -1.38 2.46 -2.11
N LEU A 79 -2.23 1.53 -2.52
CA LEU A 79 -3.55 1.34 -1.94
C LEU A 79 -3.41 0.62 -0.61
N THR A 80 -3.73 1.30 0.46
CA THR A 80 -3.60 0.79 1.82
C THR A 80 -4.97 0.39 2.33
N VAL A 81 -5.21 -0.91 2.38
CA VAL A 81 -6.48 -1.48 2.86
C VAL A 81 -6.39 -1.72 4.35
N PHE A 82 -7.13 -0.95 5.11
CA PHE A 82 -7.25 -1.12 6.55
C PHE A 82 -8.33 -2.15 6.85
N VAL A 83 -7.90 -3.26 7.45
CA VAL A 83 -8.81 -4.32 7.90
C VAL A 83 -9.23 -3.99 9.33
N PRO A 84 -10.51 -3.65 9.57
CA PRO A 84 -10.96 -3.33 10.91
C PRO A 84 -10.97 -4.57 11.80
N THR A 85 -10.59 -4.39 13.06
CA THR A 85 -10.83 -5.38 14.11
C THR A 85 -11.97 -4.91 14.99
N LEU A 86 -12.96 -5.76 15.17
CA LEU A 86 -14.06 -5.52 16.06
C LEU A 86 -13.70 -6.10 17.43
N THR A 87 -13.57 -5.25 18.43
CA THR A 87 -13.41 -5.65 19.83
C THR A 87 -14.68 -5.35 20.59
N THR A 88 -15.13 -6.33 21.38
CA THR A 88 -16.29 -6.16 22.26
C THR A 88 -15.85 -6.27 23.70
N ASP A 89 -16.21 -5.30 24.52
CA ASP A 89 -16.07 -5.36 25.96
C ASP A 89 -17.48 -5.23 26.56
N SER A 90 -18.02 -6.37 26.99
CA SER A 90 -19.33 -6.65 27.59
C SER A 90 -20.54 -5.83 27.14
N LEU A 91 -20.44 -4.54 26.88
CA LEU A 91 -21.56 -3.65 26.48
C LEU A 91 -21.17 -2.62 25.41
N THR A 92 -19.89 -2.51 25.07
CA THR A 92 -19.40 -1.54 24.08
C THR A 92 -18.68 -2.23 22.92
N TRP A 93 -19.01 -1.80 21.71
CA TRP A 93 -18.37 -2.26 20.47
C TRP A 93 -17.39 -1.21 20.00
N GLN A 94 -16.13 -1.59 19.81
CA GLN A 94 -15.13 -0.71 19.24
C GLN A 94 -14.66 -1.28 17.90
N CYS A 95 -14.82 -0.49 16.85
CA CYS A 95 -14.27 -0.79 15.53
C CYS A 95 -12.95 -0.04 15.36
N SER A 96 -11.86 -0.79 15.20
CA SER A 96 -10.55 -0.20 14.89
C SER A 96 -10.40 0.01 13.38
N GLY A 97 -9.43 0.83 12.97
CA GLY A 97 -9.07 1.00 11.56
C GLY A 97 -9.37 2.38 10.99
N GLU A 98 -10.40 3.07 11.47
CA GLU A 98 -10.75 4.41 10.98
C GLU A 98 -9.65 5.44 11.27
N SER A 99 -9.15 5.49 12.51
CA SER A 99 -8.09 6.43 12.89
C SER A 99 -6.77 6.20 12.15
N PRO A 100 -6.23 4.97 12.03
CA PRO A 100 -5.08 4.68 11.19
C PRO A 100 -5.31 5.01 9.71
N ALA A 101 -6.51 4.77 9.16
CA ALA A 101 -6.85 5.11 7.79
C ALA A 101 -6.79 6.62 7.56
N ARG A 102 -7.36 7.42 8.48
CA ARG A 102 -7.26 8.89 8.42
C ARG A 102 -5.81 9.38 8.51
N GLN A 103 -4.99 8.78 9.38
CA GLN A 103 -3.57 9.11 9.51
C GLN A 103 -2.77 8.79 8.25
N ALA A 104 -3.14 7.75 7.51
CA ALA A 104 -2.45 7.37 6.27
C ALA A 104 -2.51 8.47 5.20
N ASN A 105 -3.56 9.32 5.19
CA ASN A 105 -3.66 10.47 4.29
C ASN A 105 -2.51 11.48 4.46
N LEU A 106 -1.85 11.51 5.61
CA LEU A 106 -0.70 12.38 5.86
C LEU A 106 0.60 11.83 5.23
N THR A 107 0.59 10.58 4.78
CA THR A 107 1.76 9.93 4.21
C THR A 107 1.69 9.96 2.70
N ARG A 108 2.67 10.60 2.06
CA ARG A 108 2.72 10.73 0.61
C ARG A 108 2.73 9.37 -0.08
N GLY A 109 1.84 9.22 -1.07
CA GLY A 109 1.75 8.04 -1.92
C GLY A 109 0.84 6.94 -1.40
N LEU A 110 0.29 7.08 -0.19
CA LEU A 110 -0.73 6.18 0.34
C LEU A 110 -2.13 6.66 -0.05
N ILE A 111 -2.95 5.70 -0.44
CA ILE A 111 -4.38 5.87 -0.68
C ILE A 111 -5.09 4.94 0.30
N PRO A 112 -5.66 5.46 1.40
CA PRO A 112 -6.31 4.62 2.38
C PRO A 112 -7.68 4.17 1.90
N LEU A 113 -7.97 2.89 2.13
CA LEU A 113 -9.26 2.26 1.95
C LEU A 113 -9.60 1.51 3.24
N LEU A 114 -10.79 1.69 3.77
CA LEU A 114 -11.29 0.90 4.89
C LEU A 114 -12.06 -0.29 4.33
N ALA A 115 -11.66 -1.51 4.68
CA ALA A 115 -12.40 -2.71 4.25
C ALA A 115 -13.75 -2.76 4.96
N GLU A 116 -14.79 -3.12 4.23
CA GLU A 116 -16.10 -3.36 4.80
C GLU A 116 -16.14 -4.72 5.49
N GLY A 117 -16.73 -4.75 6.68
CA GLY A 117 -16.95 -5.97 7.47
C GLY A 117 -15.81 -6.30 8.44
N SER A 118 -16.14 -7.12 9.44
CA SER A 118 -15.19 -7.66 10.41
C SER A 118 -14.48 -8.88 9.81
N ALA A 119 -13.71 -8.68 8.76
CA ALA A 119 -12.92 -9.77 8.24
C ALA A 119 -11.83 -10.10 9.26
N ARG A 120 -11.93 -11.26 9.86
CA ARG A 120 -10.77 -11.90 10.48
C ARG A 120 -9.85 -12.31 9.34
N ALA A 121 -9.03 -11.37 8.86
CA ALA A 121 -8.03 -11.61 7.82
C ALA A 121 -6.90 -12.52 8.34
N THR A 122 -7.26 -13.60 8.96
CA THR A 122 -6.38 -14.66 9.45
C THR A 122 -6.38 -15.87 8.53
N ASP A 123 -7.44 -16.04 7.74
CA ASP A 123 -7.57 -17.11 6.75
C ASP A 123 -7.19 -16.63 5.35
N THR A 124 -6.64 -17.54 4.54
CA THR A 124 -6.23 -17.29 3.16
C THR A 124 -7.40 -16.82 2.30
N ASP A 125 -8.55 -17.45 2.45
CA ASP A 125 -9.74 -17.20 1.63
C ASP A 125 -10.31 -15.81 1.88
N THR A 126 -10.46 -15.39 3.14
CA THR A 126 -10.92 -14.04 3.49
C THR A 126 -9.94 -12.94 3.07
N THR A 127 -8.65 -13.24 3.09
CA THR A 127 -7.61 -12.30 2.65
C THR A 127 -7.67 -12.10 1.14
N ASP A 128 -7.90 -13.17 0.38
CA ASP A 128 -8.03 -13.08 -1.09
C ASP A 128 -9.32 -12.36 -1.49
N GLU A 129 -10.43 -12.56 -0.79
CA GLU A 129 -11.67 -11.80 -1.02
C GLU A 129 -11.47 -10.29 -0.81
N ILE A 130 -10.81 -9.89 0.29
CA ILE A 130 -10.49 -8.48 0.55
C ILE A 130 -9.57 -7.92 -0.55
N LEU A 131 -8.60 -8.71 -1.00
CA LEU A 131 -7.68 -8.31 -2.05
C LEU A 131 -8.41 -8.10 -3.38
N HIS A 132 -9.32 -9.01 -3.75
CA HIS A 132 -10.13 -8.86 -4.95
C HIS A 132 -11.03 -7.63 -4.88
N ALA A 133 -11.74 -7.41 -3.77
CA ALA A 133 -12.57 -6.22 -3.58
C ALA A 133 -11.73 -4.92 -3.65
N ALA A 134 -10.51 -4.93 -3.12
CA ALA A 134 -9.60 -3.79 -3.20
C ALA A 134 -9.13 -3.51 -4.65
N ILE A 135 -8.88 -4.57 -5.43
CA ILE A 135 -8.51 -4.45 -6.85
C ILE A 135 -9.70 -3.91 -7.66
N ASP A 136 -10.90 -4.41 -7.42
CA ASP A 136 -12.11 -3.93 -8.10
C ASP A 136 -12.38 -2.45 -7.78
N HIS A 137 -12.20 -2.05 -6.52
CA HIS A 137 -12.25 -0.65 -6.14
C HIS A 137 -11.18 0.19 -6.87
N ALA A 138 -9.95 -0.31 -6.96
CA ALA A 138 -8.87 0.36 -7.66
C ALA A 138 -9.14 0.52 -9.16
N LYS A 139 -9.75 -0.48 -9.80
CA LYS A 139 -10.22 -0.40 -11.21
C LYS A 139 -11.29 0.66 -11.37
N ALA A 140 -12.30 0.66 -10.50
CA ALA A 140 -13.38 1.64 -10.54
C ALA A 140 -12.88 3.08 -10.33
N ALA A 141 -11.85 3.25 -9.49
CA ALA A 141 -11.19 4.53 -9.24
C ALA A 141 -10.16 4.94 -10.32
N GLY A 142 -9.88 4.07 -11.31
CA GLY A 142 -8.94 4.35 -12.39
C GLY A 142 -7.46 4.27 -12.01
N TYR A 143 -7.12 3.56 -10.93
CA TYR A 143 -5.72 3.36 -10.50
C TYR A 143 -5.03 2.20 -11.23
N CYS A 144 -5.80 1.30 -11.81
CA CYS A 144 -5.28 0.17 -12.60
C CYS A 144 -6.32 -0.27 -13.64
N ALA A 145 -5.85 -0.96 -14.69
CA ALA A 145 -6.67 -1.46 -15.79
C ALA A 145 -6.55 -2.98 -15.94
N SER A 146 -7.49 -3.60 -16.68
CA SER A 146 -7.39 -5.01 -17.04
C SER A 146 -6.11 -5.30 -17.83
N GLY A 147 -5.47 -6.41 -17.55
CA GLY A 147 -4.18 -6.81 -18.14
C GLY A 147 -2.95 -6.27 -17.42
N GLU A 148 -3.10 -5.36 -16.44
CA GLU A 148 -1.98 -4.87 -15.64
C GLU A 148 -1.70 -5.77 -14.44
N CYS A 149 -0.47 -5.64 -13.89
CA CYS A 149 -0.03 -6.35 -12.69
C CYS A 149 -0.21 -5.48 -11.45
N VAL A 150 -0.59 -6.10 -10.35
CA VAL A 150 -0.64 -5.51 -9.01
C VAL A 150 0.25 -6.33 -8.07
N VAL A 151 1.01 -5.64 -7.22
CA VAL A 151 1.78 -6.28 -6.16
C VAL A 151 1.03 -6.14 -4.85
N ALA A 152 0.62 -7.26 -4.27
CA ALA A 152 -0.08 -7.29 -2.99
C ALA A 152 0.87 -7.69 -1.87
N LEU A 153 0.82 -6.95 -0.77
CA LEU A 153 1.55 -7.21 0.47
C LEU A 153 0.54 -7.42 1.58
N HIS A 154 0.49 -8.63 2.09
CA HIS A 154 -0.45 -9.01 3.14
C HIS A 154 0.15 -10.04 4.10
N ARG A 155 -0.58 -10.36 5.15
CA ARG A 155 -0.18 -11.35 6.15
C ARG A 155 -1.12 -12.55 6.10
N ILE A 156 -0.54 -13.75 6.10
CA ILE A 156 -1.28 -15.01 6.24
C ILE A 156 -0.79 -15.68 7.54
N GLY A 157 -1.64 -15.75 8.54
CA GLY A 157 -1.24 -16.24 9.88
C GLY A 157 -0.05 -15.44 10.41
N ASN A 158 1.08 -16.12 10.61
CA ASN A 158 2.34 -15.51 11.09
C ASN A 158 3.30 -15.10 9.98
N ALA A 159 3.02 -15.43 8.71
CA ALA A 159 3.87 -15.11 7.57
C ALA A 159 3.39 -13.83 6.85
N SER A 160 4.32 -12.96 6.52
CA SER A 160 4.06 -11.85 5.62
C SER A 160 4.45 -12.26 4.19
N VAL A 161 3.60 -12.00 3.23
CA VAL A 161 3.68 -12.52 1.85
C VAL A 161 3.60 -11.38 0.85
N ILE A 162 4.38 -11.50 -0.22
CA ILE A 162 4.24 -10.68 -1.43
C ILE A 162 3.61 -11.56 -2.51
N LYS A 163 2.47 -11.13 -3.04
CA LYS A 163 1.74 -11.81 -4.12
C LYS A 163 1.71 -10.88 -5.34
N ILE A 164 1.97 -11.44 -6.52
CA ILE A 164 1.80 -10.73 -7.79
C ILE A 164 0.49 -11.21 -8.39
N VAL A 165 -0.41 -10.30 -8.70
CA VAL A 165 -1.74 -10.59 -9.23
C VAL A 165 -1.87 -9.88 -10.57
N ASN A 166 -2.24 -10.64 -11.60
CA ASN A 166 -2.63 -10.07 -12.88
C ASN A 166 -4.13 -9.76 -12.85
N ILE A 167 -4.49 -8.57 -13.24
CA ILE A 167 -5.89 -8.12 -13.26
C ILE A 167 -6.58 -8.70 -14.49
N PRO A 168 -7.67 -9.43 -14.31
CA PRO A 168 -8.43 -10.00 -15.43
C PRO A 168 -9.13 -8.93 -16.28
#